data_f5658bb5c6ae2c3aea23d253636b6e5c
#
_entry.id   f5658bb5c6ae2c3aea23d253636b6e5c
#
_cell.length_a   1.000
_cell.length_b   1.000
_cell.length_c   1.000
_cell.angle_alpha   90.00
_cell.angle_beta   90.00
_cell.angle_gamma   90.00
#
_symmetry.space_group_name_H-M   'P 1'
#
loop_
_entity.id
_entity.type
_entity.pdbx_description
1 polymer ?
#
loop_
_entity_poly.entity_id
_entity_poly.type
_entity_poly.pdbx_seq_one_letter_code
_entity_poly.pdbx_strand_id
1 'polypeptide(L)'
;MSATSQNCWPSVEFDIGAINNFLKRFFPAGFYYKTFMWPKSFWYKVYEPFIRKAAGLGVASLEKDKERYEHKFEYCDLLVTGSGPSGLASAYAAAKNGAKVILAEDKPRYGGTLLTDDVSIDNMSGKDWSEKIISELKTMPNVTLKNRSQVFGYYDHNMMVMFERVGDHLSNKSKYTPRQRLWYIRAKETILSTGSIERPIVFGNNDTPGVVLSSAAKEYMKVYGVLVGRKPIIFTNNDSAYETAFEFKKNNVEPIILDTREEHDSEVVQEAKNKGIQIKFSYGVIVANGYKKVKSAKIGKLTKDKKSFESTETINCDCICVSGFWTPTVHLASQSGNKLKFDEKIDAFIPDKSKQNEKTIGAANGSFTLQETIESGFKTGSELSSKITDKNNENKIPTVTETKYSVHDKFWCMPLPKNENPKRFVDFQNDVAVSDIEIALREGYRSIEHVKRYTTLGMATDQGRTSNLNGLQMVSNIENKIVPEVGHTTFRPPFTPITIGTIVGREVGICLLYTSPSPRD
;
A
#
# COMPACT_ATOMS: atom_id res chain seq x y z
N MET A 1 -18.84 -16.74 -1.40
CA MET A 1 -17.49 -17.27 -1.67
C MET A 1 -17.08 -18.15 -0.51
N SER A 2 -16.61 -19.34 -0.76
CA SER A 2 -15.90 -20.15 0.23
C SER A 2 -14.41 -19.87 0.13
N ALA A 3 -13.75 -19.60 1.23
CA ALA A 3 -12.30 -19.52 1.29
C ALA A 3 -11.75 -20.91 1.60
N THR A 4 -10.77 -21.34 0.81
CA THR A 4 -10.05 -22.61 1.05
C THR A 4 -8.57 -22.30 1.22
N SER A 5 -7.92 -23.05 2.13
CA SER A 5 -6.47 -22.97 2.25
C SER A 5 -5.81 -23.50 0.99
N GLN A 6 -4.81 -22.78 0.49
CA GLN A 6 -3.95 -23.23 -0.57
C GLN A 6 -2.55 -23.52 0.00
N ASN A 7 -1.77 -24.30 -0.74
CA ASN A 7 -0.38 -24.64 -0.37
C ASN A 7 -0.22 -25.39 0.96
N CYS A 8 -1.27 -26.02 1.48
CA CYS A 8 -1.19 -26.88 2.65
C CYS A 8 -1.96 -28.19 2.42
N TRP A 9 -1.45 -29.30 2.95
CA TRP A 9 -2.09 -30.60 2.85
C TRP A 9 -1.68 -31.50 4.04
N PRO A 10 -2.61 -32.20 4.70
CA PRO A 10 -4.06 -32.18 4.46
C PRO A 10 -4.79 -30.99 5.07
N SER A 11 -4.21 -30.24 6.01
CA SER A 11 -4.82 -29.07 6.63
C SER A 11 -3.78 -28.01 6.99
N VAL A 12 -4.25 -26.81 7.38
CA VAL A 12 -3.37 -25.74 7.88
C VAL A 12 -2.72 -26.11 9.22
N GLU A 13 -3.45 -26.89 10.05
CA GLU A 13 -2.95 -27.34 11.35
C GLU A 13 -1.87 -28.40 11.21
N PHE A 14 -1.99 -29.27 10.20
CA PHE A 14 -1.05 -30.33 9.90
C PHE A 14 -0.71 -30.33 8.41
N ASP A 15 0.35 -29.63 8.06
CA ASP A 15 0.78 -29.45 6.66
C ASP A 15 2.05 -30.25 6.37
N ILE A 16 1.90 -31.32 5.61
CA ILE A 16 3.04 -32.12 5.13
C ILE A 16 3.88 -31.33 4.13
N GLY A 17 3.27 -30.40 3.38
CA GLY A 17 3.96 -29.51 2.44
C GLY A 17 5.02 -28.63 3.12
N ALA A 18 4.90 -28.40 4.43
CA ALA A 18 5.89 -27.67 5.22
C ALA A 18 7.30 -28.29 5.19
N ILE A 19 7.45 -29.55 4.76
CA ILE A 19 8.77 -30.17 4.51
C ILE A 19 9.59 -29.38 3.49
N ASN A 20 8.92 -28.68 2.56
CA ASN A 20 9.60 -27.83 1.59
C ASN A 20 10.36 -26.67 2.24
N ASN A 21 10.01 -26.27 3.47
CA ASN A 21 10.74 -25.25 4.21
C ASN A 21 12.17 -25.72 4.58
N PHE A 22 12.37 -27.02 4.76
CA PHE A 22 13.72 -27.59 4.96
C PHE A 22 14.51 -27.62 3.65
N LEU A 23 13.80 -27.73 2.52
CA LEU A 23 14.38 -27.76 1.19
C LEU A 23 14.55 -26.36 0.57
N LYS A 24 14.21 -25.29 1.26
CA LYS A 24 14.24 -23.89 0.77
C LYS A 24 15.59 -23.49 0.16
N ARG A 25 16.67 -24.12 0.62
CA ARG A 25 18.04 -23.89 0.13
C ARG A 25 18.23 -24.33 -1.32
N PHE A 26 17.41 -25.28 -1.79
CA PHE A 26 17.44 -25.84 -3.15
C PHE A 26 16.43 -25.16 -4.09
N PHE A 27 15.56 -24.29 -3.57
CA PHE A 27 14.52 -23.59 -4.31
C PHE A 27 14.71 -22.06 -4.29
N PRO A 28 15.87 -21.53 -4.78
CA PRO A 28 16.03 -20.09 -4.94
C PRO A 28 15.15 -19.58 -6.10
N ALA A 29 15.02 -18.25 -6.22
CA ALA A 29 14.33 -17.65 -7.37
C ALA A 29 14.89 -18.19 -8.68
N GLY A 30 13.98 -18.50 -9.60
CA GLY A 30 14.35 -19.06 -10.91
C GLY A 30 14.78 -20.54 -10.90
N PHE A 31 14.66 -21.26 -9.77
CA PHE A 31 15.05 -22.67 -9.69
C PHE A 31 14.41 -23.54 -10.78
N TYR A 32 13.18 -23.28 -11.15
CA TYR A 32 12.45 -24.05 -12.17
C TYR A 32 13.02 -23.88 -13.59
N TYR A 33 13.67 -22.78 -13.89
CA TYR A 33 14.36 -22.60 -15.16
C TYR A 33 15.59 -23.52 -15.31
N LYS A 34 16.17 -23.95 -14.19
CA LYS A 34 17.38 -24.79 -14.17
C LYS A 34 17.08 -26.24 -13.84
N THR A 35 16.04 -26.52 -13.04
CA THR A 35 15.79 -27.85 -12.46
C THR A 35 14.91 -28.73 -13.33
N PHE A 36 13.90 -28.18 -14.01
CA PHE A 36 12.88 -28.93 -14.74
C PHE A 36 13.06 -28.87 -16.28
N MET A 37 14.29 -28.71 -16.73
CA MET A 37 14.59 -28.58 -18.17
C MET A 37 14.70 -29.88 -18.91
N TRP A 38 14.89 -31.01 -18.22
CA TRP A 38 15.09 -32.33 -18.85
C TRP A 38 14.26 -33.40 -18.15
N PRO A 39 13.60 -34.31 -18.93
CA PRO A 39 13.37 -34.20 -20.38
C PRO A 39 12.29 -33.15 -20.70
N LYS A 40 12.49 -32.40 -21.78
CA LYS A 40 11.58 -31.30 -22.21
C LYS A 40 10.14 -31.75 -22.39
N SER A 41 9.92 -32.97 -22.86
CA SER A 41 8.57 -33.56 -23.06
C SER A 41 7.76 -33.70 -21.77
N PHE A 42 8.41 -33.67 -20.61
CA PHE A 42 7.76 -33.80 -19.30
C PHE A 42 7.24 -32.46 -18.77
N TRP A 43 7.64 -31.32 -19.37
CA TRP A 43 7.23 -30.01 -18.87
C TRP A 43 5.70 -29.92 -18.72
N TYR A 44 4.96 -30.06 -19.83
CA TYR A 44 3.51 -29.92 -19.79
C TYR A 44 2.77 -31.13 -19.19
N LYS A 45 3.39 -32.31 -19.21
CA LYS A 45 2.73 -33.54 -18.76
C LYS A 45 2.92 -33.85 -17.28
N VAL A 46 4.05 -33.38 -16.70
CA VAL A 46 4.46 -33.74 -15.33
C VAL A 46 4.82 -32.53 -14.52
N TYR A 47 5.81 -31.74 -14.96
CA TYR A 47 6.38 -30.70 -14.13
C TYR A 47 5.42 -29.53 -13.90
N GLU A 48 4.85 -28.95 -14.94
CA GLU A 48 3.94 -27.83 -14.86
C GLU A 48 2.68 -28.16 -14.03
N PRO A 49 1.96 -29.27 -14.25
CA PRO A 49 0.81 -29.62 -13.41
C PRO A 49 1.15 -29.80 -11.94
N PHE A 50 2.31 -30.41 -11.65
CA PHE A 50 2.77 -30.59 -10.27
C PHE A 50 3.14 -29.25 -9.62
N ILE A 51 3.91 -28.41 -10.31
CA ILE A 51 4.31 -27.08 -9.84
C ILE A 51 3.07 -26.20 -9.64
N ARG A 52 2.13 -26.19 -10.60
CA ARG A 52 0.87 -25.45 -10.51
C ARG A 52 0.07 -25.85 -9.28
N LYS A 53 -0.05 -27.16 -9.03
CA LYS A 53 -0.75 -27.67 -7.85
C LYS A 53 -0.03 -27.30 -6.56
N ALA A 54 1.30 -27.43 -6.53
CA ALA A 54 2.12 -27.06 -5.38
C ALA A 54 2.11 -25.56 -5.11
N ALA A 55 2.04 -24.72 -6.15
CA ALA A 55 1.91 -23.27 -6.04
C ALA A 55 0.49 -22.80 -5.68
N GLY A 56 -0.48 -23.71 -5.58
CA GLY A 56 -1.86 -23.37 -5.23
C GLY A 56 -2.59 -22.51 -6.26
N LEU A 57 -2.15 -22.50 -7.52
CA LEU A 57 -2.80 -21.72 -8.59
C LEU A 57 -4.20 -22.21 -8.95
N GLY A 58 -4.54 -23.46 -8.56
CA GLY A 58 -5.85 -24.04 -8.81
C GLY A 58 -6.16 -24.24 -10.30
N VAL A 59 -7.44 -24.47 -10.58
CA VAL A 59 -7.98 -24.59 -11.93
C VAL A 59 -9.07 -23.54 -12.11
N ALA A 60 -9.04 -22.82 -13.24
CA ALA A 60 -10.08 -21.85 -13.55
C ALA A 60 -11.45 -22.56 -13.62
N SER A 61 -12.46 -21.97 -12.98
CA SER A 61 -13.82 -22.48 -13.07
C SER A 61 -14.32 -22.33 -14.50
N LEU A 62 -14.89 -23.41 -15.04
CA LEU A 62 -15.61 -23.39 -16.31
C LEU A 62 -17.11 -23.11 -16.13
N GLU A 63 -17.57 -22.95 -14.88
CA GLU A 63 -18.95 -22.57 -14.61
C GLU A 63 -19.18 -21.12 -14.99
N LYS A 64 -20.38 -20.86 -15.49
CA LYS A 64 -20.84 -19.51 -15.80
C LYS A 64 -20.83 -18.65 -14.54
N ASP A 65 -20.24 -17.47 -14.61
CA ASP A 65 -20.37 -16.46 -13.55
C ASP A 65 -21.81 -15.98 -13.45
N LYS A 66 -22.44 -16.20 -12.29
CA LYS A 66 -23.84 -15.79 -12.04
C LYS A 66 -23.96 -14.32 -11.64
N GLU A 67 -22.85 -13.65 -11.44
CA GLU A 67 -22.80 -12.25 -11.03
C GLU A 67 -23.08 -11.32 -12.22
N ARG A 68 -23.55 -10.13 -11.91
CA ARG A 68 -23.80 -9.09 -12.89
C ARG A 68 -22.76 -7.99 -12.77
N TYR A 69 -22.30 -7.51 -13.91
CA TYR A 69 -21.33 -6.41 -14.02
C TYR A 69 -21.87 -5.35 -14.97
N GLU A 70 -21.43 -4.10 -14.77
CA GLU A 70 -21.88 -2.98 -15.60
C GLU A 70 -20.69 -2.10 -15.98
N HIS A 71 -20.73 -1.55 -17.18
CA HIS A 71 -19.87 -0.44 -17.60
C HIS A 71 -20.68 0.86 -17.62
N LYS A 72 -20.08 1.94 -17.13
CA LYS A 72 -20.66 3.27 -17.09
C LYS A 72 -19.66 4.30 -17.62
N PHE A 73 -20.19 5.32 -18.25
CA PHE A 73 -19.42 6.47 -18.71
C PHE A 73 -19.87 7.71 -17.96
N GLU A 74 -18.92 8.54 -17.55
CA GLU A 74 -19.19 9.76 -16.82
C GLU A 74 -18.24 10.86 -17.28
N TYR A 75 -18.70 12.10 -17.14
CA TYR A 75 -17.94 13.30 -17.41
C TYR A 75 -18.00 14.24 -16.21
N CYS A 76 -16.87 14.85 -15.84
CA CYS A 76 -16.80 15.85 -14.80
C CYS A 76 -15.82 16.96 -15.15
N ASP A 77 -15.97 18.09 -14.47
CA ASP A 77 -14.98 19.16 -14.55
C ASP A 77 -13.72 18.79 -13.76
N LEU A 78 -13.91 18.24 -12.56
CA LEU A 78 -12.82 17.84 -11.68
C LEU A 78 -13.05 16.44 -11.09
N LEU A 79 -12.12 15.53 -11.31
CA LEU A 79 -12.04 14.26 -10.61
C LEU A 79 -11.02 14.36 -9.47
N VAL A 80 -11.45 14.07 -8.25
CA VAL A 80 -10.59 13.98 -7.07
C VAL A 80 -10.46 12.51 -6.66
N THR A 81 -9.24 11.98 -6.63
CA THR A 81 -8.94 10.58 -6.28
C THR A 81 -8.36 10.49 -4.89
N GLY A 82 -9.12 9.91 -3.96
CA GLY A 82 -8.83 9.82 -2.53
C GLY A 82 -9.52 10.93 -1.74
N SER A 83 -10.10 10.55 -0.61
CA SER A 83 -10.85 11.43 0.28
C SER A 83 -10.13 11.68 1.62
N GLY A 84 -8.81 11.62 1.61
CA GLY A 84 -8.00 12.08 2.73
C GLY A 84 -8.10 13.61 2.92
N PRO A 85 -7.32 14.19 3.85
CA PRO A 85 -7.40 15.63 4.15
C PRO A 85 -7.31 16.52 2.91
N SER A 86 -6.32 16.28 2.04
CA SER A 86 -6.15 17.07 0.81
C SER A 86 -7.28 16.87 -0.20
N GLY A 87 -7.79 15.63 -0.33
CA GLY A 87 -8.88 15.31 -1.24
C GLY A 87 -10.20 15.96 -0.82
N LEU A 88 -10.54 15.88 0.47
CA LEU A 88 -11.72 16.54 1.01
C LEU A 88 -11.66 18.06 0.86
N ALA A 89 -10.53 18.67 1.21
CA ALA A 89 -10.32 20.11 1.08
C ALA A 89 -10.44 20.57 -0.39
N SER A 90 -9.84 19.83 -1.32
CA SER A 90 -9.87 20.19 -2.74
C SER A 90 -11.26 19.99 -3.37
N ALA A 91 -11.93 18.89 -3.06
CA ALA A 91 -13.30 18.65 -3.54
C ALA A 91 -14.27 19.72 -3.04
N TYR A 92 -14.15 20.10 -1.76
CA TYR A 92 -14.97 21.13 -1.15
C TYR A 92 -14.76 22.51 -1.79
N ALA A 93 -13.50 22.92 -1.94
CA ALA A 93 -13.17 24.20 -2.56
C ALA A 93 -13.66 24.27 -4.02
N ALA A 94 -13.46 23.21 -4.78
CA ALA A 94 -13.90 23.15 -6.17
C ALA A 94 -15.42 23.13 -6.32
N ALA A 95 -16.11 22.41 -5.45
CA ALA A 95 -17.58 22.35 -5.46
C ALA A 95 -18.21 23.71 -5.14
N LYS A 96 -17.65 24.46 -4.20
CA LYS A 96 -18.08 25.84 -3.88
C LYS A 96 -17.91 26.80 -5.05
N ASN A 97 -16.90 26.59 -5.89
CA ASN A 97 -16.71 27.36 -7.12
C ASN A 97 -17.66 26.90 -8.25
N GLY A 98 -18.53 25.91 -8.01
CA GLY A 98 -19.54 25.46 -8.95
C GLY A 98 -19.06 24.42 -9.97
N ALA A 99 -17.84 23.91 -9.87
CA ALA A 99 -17.34 22.84 -10.73
C ALA A 99 -18.14 21.54 -10.49
N LYS A 100 -18.36 20.75 -11.56
CA LYS A 100 -18.91 19.39 -11.43
C LYS A 100 -17.81 18.46 -10.92
N VAL A 101 -17.89 18.07 -9.64
CA VAL A 101 -16.86 17.30 -8.94
C VAL A 101 -17.30 15.85 -8.76
N ILE A 102 -16.39 14.92 -9.07
CA ILE A 102 -16.49 13.52 -8.62
C ILE A 102 -15.39 13.30 -7.59
N LEU A 103 -15.76 12.86 -6.38
CA LEU A 103 -14.83 12.44 -5.33
C LEU A 103 -14.87 10.91 -5.22
N ALA A 104 -13.77 10.25 -5.57
CA ALA A 104 -13.62 8.80 -5.52
C ALA A 104 -12.80 8.37 -4.30
N GLU A 105 -13.29 7.36 -3.56
CA GLU A 105 -12.66 6.80 -2.37
C GLU A 105 -12.71 5.27 -2.41
N ASP A 106 -11.58 4.60 -2.24
CA ASP A 106 -11.49 3.14 -2.29
C ASP A 106 -12.07 2.45 -1.04
N LYS A 107 -12.04 3.14 0.11
CA LYS A 107 -12.57 2.64 1.38
C LYS A 107 -14.09 2.90 1.50
N PRO A 108 -14.77 2.21 2.43
CA PRO A 108 -16.18 2.45 2.69
C PRO A 108 -16.48 3.80 3.36
N ARG A 109 -15.49 4.38 4.05
CA ARG A 109 -15.59 5.65 4.79
C ARG A 109 -14.67 6.67 4.17
N TYR A 110 -15.13 7.91 4.10
CA TYR A 110 -14.33 9.06 3.71
C TYR A 110 -13.51 9.58 4.90
N GLY A 111 -12.38 10.24 4.64
CA GLY A 111 -11.58 10.91 5.65
C GLY A 111 -10.11 10.49 5.65
N GLY A 112 -9.77 9.31 5.09
CA GLY A 112 -8.38 8.83 5.08
C GLY A 112 -7.79 8.76 6.49
N THR A 113 -6.62 9.38 6.70
CA THR A 113 -5.91 9.40 8.00
C THR A 113 -6.65 10.20 9.08
N LEU A 114 -7.56 11.10 8.74
CA LEU A 114 -8.41 11.80 9.71
C LEU A 114 -9.27 10.86 10.56
N LEU A 115 -9.48 9.62 10.10
CA LEU A 115 -10.22 8.59 10.86
C LEU A 115 -9.35 7.90 11.91
N THR A 116 -8.03 8.04 11.82
CA THR A 116 -7.08 7.30 12.67
C THR A 116 -6.14 8.20 13.47
N ASP A 117 -5.86 9.42 13.00
CA ASP A 117 -4.92 10.32 13.64
C ASP A 117 -5.61 11.18 14.71
N ASP A 118 -4.91 11.41 15.83
CA ASP A 118 -5.40 12.26 16.92
C ASP A 118 -5.04 13.71 16.60
N VAL A 119 -5.82 14.32 15.72
CA VAL A 119 -5.63 15.70 15.23
C VAL A 119 -6.86 16.55 15.47
N SER A 120 -6.67 17.87 15.55
CA SER A 120 -7.77 18.83 15.67
C SER A 120 -7.75 19.83 14.51
N ILE A 121 -8.93 20.07 13.93
CA ILE A 121 -9.16 21.02 12.83
C ILE A 121 -10.31 21.93 13.24
N ASP A 122 -10.07 23.24 13.36
CA ASP A 122 -11.04 24.23 13.88
C ASP A 122 -11.68 23.78 15.20
N ASN A 123 -10.90 23.25 16.14
CA ASN A 123 -11.34 22.69 17.43
C ASN A 123 -12.27 21.46 17.35
N MET A 124 -12.36 20.82 16.18
CA MET A 124 -13.06 19.54 16.00
C MET A 124 -12.06 18.41 15.81
N SER A 125 -12.42 17.18 16.17
CA SER A 125 -11.59 16.02 15.80
C SER A 125 -11.48 15.90 14.27
N GLY A 126 -10.38 15.33 13.78
CA GLY A 126 -10.23 15.08 12.34
C GLY A 126 -11.41 14.30 11.75
N LYS A 127 -11.92 13.31 12.48
CA LYS A 127 -13.10 12.53 12.09
C LYS A 127 -14.34 13.43 11.96
N ASP A 128 -14.66 14.24 12.97
CA ASP A 128 -15.86 15.10 12.96
C ASP A 128 -15.77 16.14 11.85
N TRP A 129 -14.58 16.71 11.62
CA TRP A 129 -14.34 17.62 10.50
C TRP A 129 -14.59 16.93 9.16
N SER A 130 -14.11 15.70 8.96
CA SER A 130 -14.34 14.96 7.73
C SER A 130 -15.83 14.66 7.51
N GLU A 131 -16.56 14.27 8.55
CA GLU A 131 -18.00 14.00 8.50
C GLU A 131 -18.80 15.28 8.17
N LYS A 132 -18.40 16.43 8.72
CA LYS A 132 -18.96 17.74 8.40
C LYS A 132 -18.78 18.07 6.91
N ILE A 133 -17.54 18.01 6.40
CA ILE A 133 -17.26 18.31 4.98
C ILE A 133 -18.04 17.39 4.06
N ILE A 134 -18.11 16.10 4.35
CA ILE A 134 -18.89 15.13 3.56
C ILE A 134 -20.39 15.45 3.61
N SER A 135 -20.91 15.86 4.75
CA SER A 135 -22.32 16.24 4.89
C SER A 135 -22.64 17.47 4.03
N GLU A 136 -21.77 18.47 4.03
CA GLU A 136 -21.92 19.65 3.18
C GLU A 136 -21.82 19.28 1.68
N LEU A 137 -20.83 18.48 1.28
CA LEU A 137 -20.68 18.01 -0.11
C LEU A 137 -21.90 17.23 -0.62
N LYS A 138 -22.56 16.43 0.24
CA LYS A 138 -23.78 15.69 -0.12
C LYS A 138 -24.96 16.60 -0.48
N THR A 139 -25.00 17.80 0.04
CA THR A 139 -26.08 18.77 -0.26
C THR A 139 -25.84 19.52 -1.57
N MET A 140 -24.64 19.45 -2.13
CA MET A 140 -24.27 20.19 -3.34
C MET A 140 -24.66 19.40 -4.61
N PRO A 141 -25.53 19.95 -5.49
CA PRO A 141 -26.03 19.22 -6.67
C PRO A 141 -24.95 18.96 -7.74
N ASN A 142 -23.85 19.70 -7.69
CA ASN A 142 -22.70 19.56 -8.60
C ASN A 142 -21.65 18.55 -8.09
N VAL A 143 -21.93 17.81 -7.00
CA VAL A 143 -21.00 16.85 -6.42
C VAL A 143 -21.52 15.42 -6.51
N THR A 144 -20.67 14.52 -6.95
CA THR A 144 -20.91 13.08 -6.92
C THR A 144 -19.89 12.40 -6.00
N LEU A 145 -20.36 11.80 -4.92
CA LEU A 145 -19.52 11.05 -3.98
C LEU A 145 -19.54 9.57 -4.31
N LYS A 146 -18.37 8.96 -4.49
CA LYS A 146 -18.15 7.54 -4.80
C LYS A 146 -17.22 6.90 -3.78
N ASN A 147 -17.77 6.25 -2.76
CA ASN A 147 -17.00 5.40 -1.87
C ASN A 147 -16.93 3.95 -2.42
N ARG A 148 -16.08 3.11 -1.84
CA ARG A 148 -15.80 1.75 -2.34
C ARG A 148 -15.44 1.73 -3.83
N SER A 149 -14.87 2.82 -4.31
CA SER A 149 -14.62 3.12 -5.71
C SER A 149 -13.16 3.49 -5.89
N GLN A 150 -12.40 2.61 -6.53
CA GLN A 150 -10.97 2.81 -6.72
C GLN A 150 -10.64 3.16 -8.16
N VAL A 151 -10.03 4.32 -8.35
CA VAL A 151 -9.39 4.68 -9.61
C VAL A 151 -8.10 3.89 -9.73
N PHE A 152 -7.94 3.12 -10.79
CA PHE A 152 -6.80 2.21 -10.96
C PHE A 152 -6.07 2.36 -12.29
N GLY A 153 -6.62 3.13 -13.21
CA GLY A 153 -6.03 3.37 -14.50
C GLY A 153 -6.13 4.83 -14.92
N TYR A 154 -5.02 5.39 -15.40
CA TYR A 154 -4.94 6.71 -15.96
C TYR A 154 -4.43 6.60 -17.39
N TYR A 155 -5.23 7.06 -18.35
CA TYR A 155 -4.98 6.95 -19.78
C TYR A 155 -4.95 8.32 -20.44
N ASP A 156 -4.65 8.37 -21.72
CA ASP A 156 -4.54 9.62 -22.47
C ASP A 156 -5.82 10.45 -22.44
N HIS A 157 -5.66 11.77 -22.60
CA HIS A 157 -6.73 12.75 -22.61
C HIS A 157 -7.56 12.78 -21.32
N ASN A 158 -6.90 12.65 -20.18
CA ASN A 158 -7.55 12.62 -18.86
C ASN A 158 -8.68 11.60 -18.73
N MET A 159 -8.52 10.45 -19.38
CA MET A 159 -9.44 9.33 -19.18
C MET A 159 -8.99 8.50 -18.00
N MET A 160 -9.84 8.44 -16.98
CA MET A 160 -9.62 7.63 -15.78
C MET A 160 -10.55 6.43 -15.78
N VAL A 161 -10.03 5.29 -15.35
CA VAL A 161 -10.83 4.08 -15.16
C VAL A 161 -10.91 3.76 -13.67
N MET A 162 -12.14 3.58 -13.21
CA MET A 162 -12.47 3.33 -11.81
C MET A 162 -13.40 2.13 -11.70
N PHE A 163 -13.16 1.24 -10.74
CA PHE A 163 -14.15 0.22 -10.40
C PHE A 163 -14.83 0.54 -9.07
N GLU A 164 -16.14 0.30 -9.03
CA GLU A 164 -17.01 0.50 -7.88
C GLU A 164 -17.50 -0.85 -7.36
N ARG A 165 -17.32 -1.14 -6.09
CA ARG A 165 -17.84 -2.32 -5.40
C ARG A 165 -19.27 -2.06 -4.95
N VAL A 166 -20.25 -2.34 -5.83
CA VAL A 166 -21.66 -2.03 -5.59
C VAL A 166 -22.32 -3.07 -4.70
N GLY A 167 -22.13 -4.34 -5.00
CA GLY A 167 -22.82 -5.45 -4.35
C GLY A 167 -21.93 -6.39 -3.50
N ASP A 168 -20.60 -6.24 -3.54
CA ASP A 168 -19.67 -7.13 -2.84
C ASP A 168 -19.87 -7.18 -1.32
N HIS A 169 -20.34 -6.08 -0.73
CA HIS A 169 -20.52 -5.90 0.71
C HIS A 169 -21.94 -6.13 1.20
N LEU A 170 -22.88 -6.43 0.29
CA LEU A 170 -24.28 -6.62 0.62
C LEU A 170 -24.58 -8.10 0.88
N SER A 171 -25.14 -8.40 2.05
CA SER A 171 -25.60 -9.76 2.40
C SER A 171 -26.77 -10.19 1.53
N ASN A 172 -27.72 -9.27 1.30
CA ASN A 172 -28.89 -9.47 0.47
C ASN A 172 -28.88 -8.43 -0.64
N LYS A 173 -28.66 -8.87 -1.89
CA LYS A 173 -28.70 -8.01 -3.06
C LYS A 173 -29.85 -8.40 -4.00
N SER A 174 -30.47 -7.43 -4.63
CA SER A 174 -31.42 -7.67 -5.71
C SER A 174 -30.75 -8.39 -6.88
N LYS A 175 -31.50 -9.21 -7.61
CA LYS A 175 -31.07 -9.86 -8.85
C LYS A 175 -30.49 -8.86 -9.88
N TYR A 176 -30.92 -7.62 -9.82
CA TYR A 176 -30.49 -6.56 -10.75
C TYR A 176 -29.32 -5.71 -10.22
N THR A 177 -28.92 -5.88 -8.96
CA THR A 177 -27.78 -5.16 -8.38
C THR A 177 -26.49 -5.73 -8.94
N PRO A 178 -25.66 -4.94 -9.64
CA PRO A 178 -24.38 -5.43 -10.12
C PRO A 178 -23.45 -5.73 -8.94
N ARG A 179 -22.60 -6.72 -9.09
CA ARG A 179 -21.54 -6.99 -8.12
C ARG A 179 -20.55 -5.85 -8.09
N GLN A 180 -20.04 -5.51 -9.26
CA GLN A 180 -19.08 -4.42 -9.47
C GLN A 180 -19.45 -3.66 -10.73
N ARG A 181 -19.00 -2.41 -10.80
CA ARG A 181 -19.21 -1.52 -11.92
C ARG A 181 -17.89 -0.89 -12.34
N LEU A 182 -17.63 -0.88 -13.63
CA LEU A 182 -16.50 -0.19 -14.23
C LEU A 182 -16.96 1.17 -14.77
N TRP A 183 -16.28 2.22 -14.36
CA TRP A 183 -16.50 3.58 -14.79
C TRP A 183 -15.37 4.05 -15.69
N TYR A 184 -15.73 4.58 -16.84
CA TYR A 184 -14.85 5.36 -17.71
C TYR A 184 -15.17 6.82 -17.48
N ILE A 185 -14.27 7.54 -16.81
CA ILE A 185 -14.46 8.92 -16.40
C ILE A 185 -13.55 9.80 -17.23
N ARG A 186 -14.13 10.78 -17.94
CA ARG A 186 -13.35 11.82 -18.59
C ARG A 186 -13.48 13.11 -17.80
N ALA A 187 -12.34 13.57 -17.25
CA ALA A 187 -12.28 14.78 -16.46
C ALA A 187 -11.57 15.90 -17.25
N LYS A 188 -11.99 17.16 -17.06
CA LYS A 188 -11.22 18.29 -17.58
C LYS A 188 -9.90 18.42 -16.82
N GLU A 189 -9.97 18.33 -15.49
CA GLU A 189 -8.84 18.37 -14.56
C GLU A 189 -8.92 17.20 -13.58
N THR A 190 -7.78 16.72 -13.11
CA THR A 190 -7.70 15.62 -12.12
C THR A 190 -6.82 16.02 -10.94
N ILE A 191 -7.28 15.74 -9.74
CA ILE A 191 -6.48 15.85 -8.51
C ILE A 191 -6.17 14.45 -7.99
N LEU A 192 -4.88 14.13 -7.92
CA LEU A 192 -4.39 12.89 -7.32
C LEU A 192 -4.04 13.14 -5.85
N SER A 193 -4.95 12.78 -4.96
CA SER A 193 -4.80 12.82 -3.50
C SER A 193 -4.76 11.40 -2.90
N THR A 194 -4.00 10.54 -3.57
CA THR A 194 -3.92 9.09 -3.30
C THR A 194 -3.14 8.72 -2.05
N GLY A 195 -2.60 9.72 -1.35
CA GLY A 195 -1.92 9.54 -0.08
C GLY A 195 -0.59 8.81 -0.19
N SER A 196 -0.21 8.18 0.92
CA SER A 196 1.02 7.37 1.05
C SER A 196 0.72 6.05 1.73
N ILE A 197 1.64 5.09 1.59
CA ILE A 197 1.60 3.79 2.26
C ILE A 197 2.81 3.68 3.15
N GLU A 198 2.60 3.18 4.37
CA GLU A 198 3.69 2.88 5.28
C GLU A 198 4.55 1.75 4.72
N ARG A 199 5.87 1.93 4.68
CA ARG A 199 6.82 0.91 4.24
C ARG A 199 7.35 0.11 5.42
N PRO A 200 7.56 -1.20 5.30
CA PRO A 200 8.18 -1.98 6.36
C PRO A 200 9.71 -1.79 6.37
N ILE A 201 10.32 -1.95 7.55
CA ILE A 201 11.74 -2.26 7.66
C ILE A 201 11.90 -3.76 7.43
N VAL A 202 12.86 -4.17 6.61
CA VAL A 202 13.09 -5.58 6.26
C VAL A 202 13.91 -6.27 7.34
N PHE A 203 13.45 -7.44 7.82
CA PHE A 203 14.15 -8.24 8.86
C PHE A 203 13.86 -9.74 8.71
N GLY A 204 14.50 -10.58 9.50
CA GLY A 204 14.37 -12.03 9.36
C GLY A 204 13.00 -12.58 9.72
N ASN A 205 12.43 -13.43 8.87
CA ASN A 205 11.11 -14.06 9.00
C ASN A 205 9.96 -13.03 9.16
N ASN A 206 10.06 -11.91 8.50
CA ASN A 206 9.10 -10.82 8.56
C ASN A 206 7.75 -11.14 7.89
N ASP A 207 7.60 -12.32 7.31
CA ASP A 207 6.37 -12.91 6.79
C ASP A 207 5.55 -13.68 7.83
N THR A 208 6.10 -13.86 9.05
CA THR A 208 5.42 -14.61 10.11
C THR A 208 4.10 -13.93 10.51
N PRO A 209 2.94 -14.64 10.52
CA PRO A 209 1.66 -14.06 10.92
C PRO A 209 1.74 -13.41 12.31
N GLY A 210 1.31 -12.16 12.42
CA GLY A 210 1.48 -11.30 13.59
C GLY A 210 2.50 -10.18 13.36
N VAL A 211 3.24 -10.21 12.24
CA VAL A 211 3.96 -9.04 11.73
C VAL A 211 2.99 -8.21 10.89
N VAL A 212 2.80 -6.95 11.23
CA VAL A 212 1.87 -6.03 10.57
C VAL A 212 2.50 -4.64 10.45
N LEU A 213 2.00 -3.81 9.54
CA LEU A 213 2.37 -2.40 9.52
C LEU A 213 1.79 -1.68 10.74
N SER A 214 2.52 -0.71 11.28
CA SER A 214 2.12 0.05 12.46
C SER A 214 0.82 0.81 12.23
N SER A 215 0.69 1.49 11.07
CA SER A 215 -0.54 2.17 10.67
C SER A 215 -1.73 1.24 10.52
N ALA A 216 -1.52 0.02 10.01
CA ALA A 216 -2.58 -0.97 9.91
C ALA A 216 -3.07 -1.42 11.29
N ALA A 217 -2.17 -1.66 12.24
CA ALA A 217 -2.53 -1.97 13.62
C ALA A 217 -3.36 -0.84 14.25
N LYS A 218 -2.96 0.42 14.05
CA LYS A 218 -3.70 1.60 14.51
C LYS A 218 -5.10 1.66 13.88
N GLU A 219 -5.22 1.42 12.57
CA GLU A 219 -6.50 1.40 11.86
C GLU A 219 -7.41 0.26 12.38
N TYR A 220 -6.88 -0.95 12.60
CA TYR A 220 -7.67 -2.05 13.20
C TYR A 220 -8.25 -1.68 14.56
N MET A 221 -7.48 -1.04 15.42
CA MET A 221 -7.94 -0.63 16.75
C MET A 221 -8.96 0.52 16.67
N LYS A 222 -8.67 1.59 15.95
CA LYS A 222 -9.50 2.80 15.94
C LYS A 222 -10.77 2.69 15.09
N VAL A 223 -10.69 2.05 13.93
CA VAL A 223 -11.80 2.02 12.96
C VAL A 223 -12.64 0.76 13.13
N TYR A 224 -12.00 -0.37 13.46
CA TYR A 224 -12.69 -1.67 13.53
C TYR A 224 -12.83 -2.23 14.94
N GLY A 225 -12.22 -1.61 15.96
CA GLY A 225 -12.28 -2.07 17.35
C GLY A 225 -11.59 -3.43 17.58
N VAL A 226 -10.59 -3.75 16.76
CA VAL A 226 -9.87 -5.02 16.78
C VAL A 226 -8.46 -4.83 17.31
N LEU A 227 -8.15 -5.48 18.42
CA LEU A 227 -6.82 -5.52 19.00
C LEU A 227 -5.98 -6.59 18.29
N VAL A 228 -4.87 -6.17 17.65
CA VAL A 228 -4.03 -7.06 16.82
C VAL A 228 -3.07 -7.94 17.63
N GLY A 229 -2.84 -7.63 18.90
CA GLY A 229 -2.02 -8.40 19.84
C GLY A 229 -2.10 -7.86 21.25
N ARG A 230 -1.61 -8.64 22.22
CA ARG A 230 -1.58 -8.29 23.64
C ARG A 230 -0.18 -8.03 24.19
N LYS A 231 0.85 -8.38 23.43
CA LYS A 231 2.27 -8.13 23.74
C LYS A 231 2.96 -7.54 22.51
N PRO A 232 2.57 -6.33 22.08
CA PRO A 232 3.06 -5.73 20.85
C PRO A 232 4.48 -5.18 21.01
N ILE A 233 5.29 -5.36 19.97
CA ILE A 233 6.52 -4.62 19.74
C ILE A 233 6.22 -3.61 18.62
N ILE A 234 6.57 -2.34 18.82
CA ILE A 234 6.56 -1.32 17.78
C ILE A 234 8.00 -1.16 17.30
N PHE A 235 8.27 -1.57 16.06
CA PHE A 235 9.58 -1.51 15.46
C PHE A 235 9.64 -0.38 14.42
N THR A 236 10.45 0.64 14.67
CA THR A 236 10.39 1.88 13.87
C THR A 236 11.74 2.56 13.70
N ASN A 237 11.81 3.47 12.72
CA ASN A 237 12.86 4.45 12.46
C ASN A 237 12.30 5.88 12.38
N ASN A 238 11.07 6.11 12.85
CA ASN A 238 10.37 7.39 12.70
C ASN A 238 9.33 7.62 13.81
N ASP A 239 8.90 8.87 13.98
CA ASP A 239 8.00 9.29 15.04
C ASP A 239 6.54 8.84 14.85
N SER A 240 6.07 8.71 13.62
CA SER A 240 4.64 8.43 13.35
C SER A 240 4.14 7.10 13.93
N ALA A 241 5.05 6.13 14.13
CA ALA A 241 4.71 4.85 14.71
C ALA A 241 4.40 4.91 16.22
N TYR A 242 4.85 5.95 16.91
CA TYR A 242 4.57 6.13 18.34
C TYR A 242 3.09 6.26 18.64
N GLU A 243 2.30 6.83 17.73
CA GLU A 243 0.85 6.90 17.88
C GLU A 243 0.20 5.51 18.00
N THR A 244 0.76 4.50 17.33
CA THR A 244 0.27 3.12 17.48
C THR A 244 0.55 2.59 18.88
N ALA A 245 1.69 2.95 19.48
CA ALA A 245 1.97 2.59 20.88
C ALA A 245 1.00 3.30 21.83
N PHE A 246 0.68 4.57 21.58
CA PHE A 246 -0.30 5.30 22.38
C PHE A 246 -1.70 4.67 22.29
N GLU A 247 -2.07 4.19 21.10
CA GLU A 247 -3.36 3.52 20.93
C GLU A 247 -3.42 2.17 21.65
N PHE A 248 -2.34 1.38 21.67
CA PHE A 248 -2.25 0.19 22.50
C PHE A 248 -2.40 0.54 23.98
N LYS A 249 -1.72 1.57 24.45
CA LYS A 249 -1.79 2.03 25.84
C LYS A 249 -3.21 2.46 26.25
N LYS A 250 -3.94 3.18 25.36
CA LYS A 250 -5.36 3.50 25.57
C LYS A 250 -6.24 2.26 25.72
N ASN A 251 -5.86 1.15 25.09
CA ASN A 251 -6.55 -0.14 25.17
C ASN A 251 -6.02 -1.06 26.29
N ASN A 252 -5.31 -0.50 27.29
CA ASN A 252 -4.73 -1.22 28.43
C ASN A 252 -3.74 -2.33 28.03
N VAL A 253 -3.00 -2.13 26.97
CA VAL A 253 -1.92 -3.00 26.49
C VAL A 253 -0.60 -2.26 26.60
N GLU A 254 0.43 -2.92 27.15
CA GLU A 254 1.77 -2.36 27.32
C GLU A 254 2.64 -2.67 26.09
N PRO A 255 2.89 -1.70 25.20
CA PRO A 255 3.79 -1.88 24.08
C PRO A 255 5.25 -1.65 24.49
N ILE A 256 6.17 -2.25 23.70
CA ILE A 256 7.59 -1.91 23.73
C ILE A 256 7.95 -1.26 22.41
N ILE A 257 8.60 -0.11 22.44
CA ILE A 257 9.09 0.57 21.24
C ILE A 257 10.56 0.22 21.04
N LEU A 258 10.90 -0.27 19.85
CA LEU A 258 12.26 -0.46 19.37
C LEU A 258 12.50 0.58 18.28
N ASP A 259 13.28 1.60 18.60
CA ASP A 259 13.63 2.67 17.67
C ASP A 259 15.07 2.49 17.19
N THR A 260 15.26 2.44 15.87
CA THR A 260 16.61 2.28 15.30
C THR A 260 17.48 3.54 15.40
N ARG A 261 16.88 4.66 15.77
CA ARG A 261 17.57 5.93 15.97
C ARG A 261 18.29 5.97 17.32
N GLU A 262 19.28 6.83 17.41
CA GLU A 262 19.89 7.19 18.69
C GLU A 262 18.85 7.90 19.59
N GLU A 263 19.10 7.90 20.90
CA GLU A 263 18.20 8.60 21.83
C GLU A 263 18.09 10.08 21.44
N HIS A 264 16.86 10.54 21.35
CA HIS A 264 16.50 11.90 20.97
C HIS A 264 15.29 12.38 21.77
N ASP A 265 15.03 13.66 21.69
CA ASP A 265 14.06 14.35 22.56
C ASP A 265 12.95 15.02 21.73
N SER A 266 12.19 14.21 20.96
CA SER A 266 11.02 14.70 20.24
C SER A 266 9.77 14.70 21.12
N GLU A 267 8.75 15.47 20.73
CA GLU A 267 7.48 15.57 21.45
C GLU A 267 6.86 14.17 21.70
N VAL A 268 6.87 13.30 20.70
CA VAL A 268 6.31 11.95 20.83
C VAL A 268 7.11 11.05 21.77
N VAL A 269 8.44 11.23 21.81
CA VAL A 269 9.30 10.50 22.75
C VAL A 269 9.02 10.91 24.19
N GLN A 270 8.87 12.22 24.43
CA GLN A 270 8.49 12.76 25.74
C GLN A 270 7.12 12.25 26.15
N GLU A 271 6.15 12.27 25.25
CA GLU A 271 4.81 11.75 25.52
C GLU A 271 4.84 10.24 25.85
N ALA A 272 5.64 9.46 25.12
CA ALA A 272 5.79 8.02 25.40
C ALA A 272 6.43 7.77 26.76
N LYS A 273 7.49 8.52 27.13
CA LYS A 273 8.10 8.49 28.46
C LYS A 273 7.11 8.86 29.56
N ASN A 274 6.32 9.91 29.37
CA ASN A 274 5.29 10.37 30.32
C ASN A 274 4.16 9.33 30.51
N LYS A 275 3.84 8.57 29.45
CA LYS A 275 2.85 7.47 29.51
C LYS A 275 3.47 6.16 30.06
N GLY A 276 4.73 6.15 30.45
CA GLY A 276 5.42 4.98 30.98
C GLY A 276 5.66 3.87 29.93
N ILE A 277 5.72 4.20 28.66
CA ILE A 277 5.99 3.24 27.59
C ILE A 277 7.51 2.97 27.55
N GLN A 278 7.89 1.70 27.52
CA GLN A 278 9.29 1.31 27.40
C GLN A 278 9.81 1.57 25.99
N ILE A 279 10.89 2.35 25.88
CA ILE A 279 11.58 2.64 24.62
C ILE A 279 13.00 2.09 24.70
N LYS A 280 13.43 1.37 23.66
CA LYS A 280 14.82 0.96 23.45
C LYS A 280 15.33 1.63 22.19
N PHE A 281 16.23 2.61 22.36
CA PHE A 281 16.89 3.32 21.25
C PHE A 281 18.08 2.53 20.71
N SER A 282 18.38 2.70 19.44
CA SER A 282 19.35 1.93 18.67
C SER A 282 19.06 0.43 18.67
N TYR A 283 17.79 0.03 18.79
CA TYR A 283 17.37 -1.36 18.76
C TYR A 283 16.50 -1.67 17.54
N GLY A 284 16.58 -2.91 17.10
CA GLY A 284 15.69 -3.40 16.05
C GLY A 284 15.38 -4.90 16.17
N VAL A 285 14.37 -5.35 15.45
CA VAL A 285 14.00 -6.76 15.35
C VAL A 285 14.91 -7.45 14.34
N ILE A 286 15.70 -8.43 14.79
CA ILE A 286 16.58 -9.24 13.93
C ILE A 286 15.77 -10.34 13.24
N VAL A 287 14.97 -11.09 14.03
CA VAL A 287 14.20 -12.24 13.54
C VAL A 287 12.88 -12.34 14.33
N ALA A 288 11.78 -12.54 13.62
CA ALA A 288 10.53 -13.00 14.23
C ALA A 288 10.59 -14.51 14.45
N ASN A 289 10.27 -14.94 15.66
CA ASN A 289 10.24 -16.35 16.02
C ASN A 289 8.80 -16.83 16.20
N GLY A 290 8.48 -17.94 15.56
CA GLY A 290 7.18 -18.59 15.62
C GLY A 290 7.04 -19.55 14.44
N TYR A 291 5.95 -20.31 14.43
CA TYR A 291 5.64 -21.22 13.32
C TYR A 291 4.36 -20.78 12.61
N LYS A 292 3.24 -20.78 13.32
CA LYS A 292 1.93 -20.33 12.78
C LYS A 292 1.64 -18.87 13.07
N LYS A 293 2.31 -18.30 14.05
CA LYS A 293 2.24 -16.91 14.48
C LYS A 293 3.47 -16.53 15.26
N VAL A 294 3.72 -15.25 15.38
CA VAL A 294 4.76 -14.69 16.24
C VAL A 294 4.56 -15.13 17.69
N LYS A 295 5.63 -15.58 18.34
CA LYS A 295 5.68 -15.92 19.77
C LYS A 295 6.75 -15.14 20.53
N SER A 296 7.82 -14.76 19.84
CA SER A 296 8.89 -13.92 20.36
C SER A 296 9.62 -13.24 19.21
N ALA A 297 10.43 -12.26 19.53
CA ALA A 297 11.34 -11.61 18.60
C ALA A 297 12.76 -11.64 19.16
N LYS A 298 13.73 -12.03 18.34
CA LYS A 298 15.14 -11.75 18.61
C LYS A 298 15.41 -10.31 18.24
N ILE A 299 15.83 -9.51 19.18
CA ILE A 299 16.14 -8.10 19.00
C ILE A 299 17.63 -7.85 19.22
N GLY A 300 18.14 -6.75 18.69
CA GLY A 300 19.55 -6.40 18.87
C GLY A 300 19.77 -4.91 18.99
N LYS A 301 20.75 -4.55 19.84
CA LYS A 301 21.27 -3.20 19.91
C LYS A 301 22.23 -2.98 18.75
N LEU A 302 21.91 -2.05 17.88
CA LEU A 302 22.70 -1.72 16.69
C LEU A 302 23.97 -0.98 17.09
N THR A 303 25.07 -1.26 16.37
CA THR A 303 26.28 -0.43 16.40
C THR A 303 26.00 0.95 15.78
N LYS A 304 26.87 1.95 16.04
CA LYS A 304 26.69 3.30 15.48
C LYS A 304 26.60 3.32 13.95
N ASP A 305 27.35 2.45 13.27
CA ASP A 305 27.31 2.31 11.81
C ASP A 305 26.10 1.49 11.31
N LYS A 306 25.29 0.97 12.22
CA LYS A 306 24.09 0.12 11.96
C LYS A 306 24.35 -1.13 11.12
N LYS A 307 25.60 -1.59 11.03
CA LYS A 307 26.00 -2.77 10.24
C LYS A 307 26.11 -4.06 11.06
N SER A 308 26.07 -3.97 12.38
CA SER A 308 26.16 -5.10 13.29
C SER A 308 25.46 -4.83 14.62
N PHE A 309 25.60 -5.75 15.57
CA PHE A 309 24.97 -5.66 16.89
C PHE A 309 26.01 -5.63 18.00
N GLU A 310 25.78 -4.78 19.00
CA GLU A 310 26.54 -4.76 20.26
C GLU A 310 26.08 -5.91 21.18
N SER A 311 24.77 -6.15 21.22
CA SER A 311 24.15 -7.19 22.04
C SER A 311 22.86 -7.68 21.40
N THR A 312 22.43 -8.89 21.72
CA THR A 312 21.17 -9.47 21.28
C THR A 312 20.42 -10.10 22.43
N GLU A 313 19.12 -10.02 22.42
CA GLU A 313 18.22 -10.63 23.39
C GLU A 313 16.94 -11.12 22.73
N THR A 314 16.16 -11.93 23.44
CA THR A 314 14.86 -12.41 22.94
C THR A 314 13.74 -11.89 23.84
N ILE A 315 12.73 -11.28 23.23
CA ILE A 315 11.55 -10.76 23.93
C ILE A 315 10.32 -11.55 23.47
N ASN A 316 9.49 -11.98 24.45
CA ASN A 316 8.21 -12.61 24.15
C ASN A 316 7.21 -11.57 23.65
N CYS A 317 6.65 -11.82 22.46
CA CYS A 317 5.64 -10.96 21.84
C CYS A 317 4.66 -11.81 21.03
N ASP A 318 3.50 -11.28 20.72
CA ASP A 318 2.48 -11.91 19.86
C ASP A 318 2.14 -11.06 18.64
N CYS A 319 2.69 -9.84 18.57
CA CYS A 319 2.55 -8.93 17.46
C CYS A 319 3.80 -8.06 17.31
N ILE A 320 4.22 -7.81 16.07
CA ILE A 320 5.30 -6.89 15.71
C ILE A 320 4.73 -5.87 14.72
N CYS A 321 4.58 -4.62 15.15
CA CYS A 321 4.09 -3.52 14.34
C CYS A 321 5.30 -2.76 13.75
N VAL A 322 5.43 -2.77 12.43
CA VAL A 322 6.63 -2.27 11.75
C VAL A 322 6.33 -0.96 11.03
N SER A 323 7.23 0.01 11.16
CA SER A 323 7.17 1.27 10.42
C SER A 323 8.56 1.69 9.96
N GLY A 324 8.77 1.71 8.65
CA GLY A 324 9.99 2.22 8.00
C GLY A 324 9.77 3.57 7.32
N PHE A 325 8.80 4.35 7.77
CA PHE A 325 8.33 5.60 7.19
C PHE A 325 7.31 5.42 6.05
N TRP A 326 7.04 6.48 5.29
CA TRP A 326 5.94 6.55 4.32
C TRP A 326 6.44 6.64 2.88
N THR A 327 5.74 5.97 1.97
CA THR A 327 6.01 5.99 0.54
C THR A 327 4.82 6.61 -0.19
N PRO A 328 4.99 7.72 -0.92
CA PRO A 328 3.95 8.32 -1.74
C PRO A 328 3.35 7.34 -2.75
N THR A 329 2.03 7.35 -2.91
CA THR A 329 1.33 6.50 -3.88
C THR A 329 1.32 7.18 -5.25
N VAL A 330 2.35 6.92 -6.05
CA VAL A 330 2.61 7.60 -7.34
C VAL A 330 2.10 6.83 -8.57
N HIS A 331 1.36 5.75 -8.39
CA HIS A 331 0.97 4.84 -9.48
C HIS A 331 0.19 5.57 -10.59
N LEU A 332 -0.86 6.31 -10.23
CA LEU A 332 -1.66 7.05 -11.21
C LEU A 332 -0.87 8.17 -11.88
N ALA A 333 -0.06 8.91 -11.12
CA ALA A 333 0.81 9.94 -11.69
C ALA A 333 1.82 9.34 -12.69
N SER A 334 2.40 8.18 -12.39
CA SER A 334 3.27 7.47 -13.32
C SER A 334 2.54 7.00 -14.58
N GLN A 335 1.30 6.52 -14.44
CA GLN A 335 0.47 6.07 -15.58
C GLN A 335 0.05 7.22 -16.50
N SER A 336 -0.14 8.43 -15.99
CA SER A 336 -0.44 9.62 -16.81
C SER A 336 0.73 10.03 -17.71
N GLY A 337 1.88 9.36 -17.56
CA GLY A 337 3.13 9.68 -18.26
C GLY A 337 3.98 10.73 -17.54
N ASN A 338 3.66 11.05 -16.31
CA ASN A 338 4.44 11.91 -15.44
C ASN A 338 5.81 11.27 -15.14
N LYS A 339 6.86 12.07 -15.17
CA LYS A 339 8.17 11.64 -14.67
C LYS A 339 8.16 11.71 -13.16
N LEU A 340 8.78 10.73 -12.53
CA LEU A 340 9.01 10.72 -11.09
C LEU A 340 10.41 11.28 -10.80
N LYS A 341 10.53 12.06 -9.73
CA LYS A 341 11.81 12.50 -9.17
C LYS A 341 11.97 11.93 -7.77
N PHE A 342 13.20 11.65 -7.39
CA PHE A 342 13.51 11.20 -6.04
C PHE A 342 13.66 12.41 -5.12
N ASP A 343 13.00 12.34 -3.97
CA ASP A 343 13.13 13.34 -2.90
C ASP A 343 13.96 12.74 -1.76
N GLU A 344 15.16 13.30 -1.55
CA GLU A 344 16.10 12.82 -0.55
C GLU A 344 15.65 13.07 0.89
N LYS A 345 14.70 13.98 1.12
CA LYS A 345 14.18 14.28 2.47
C LYS A 345 13.27 13.16 2.98
N ILE A 346 12.55 12.52 2.08
CA ILE A 346 11.60 11.45 2.40
C ILE A 346 12.06 10.08 1.90
N ASP A 347 13.23 10.01 1.23
CA ASP A 347 13.77 8.81 0.59
C ASP A 347 12.73 8.08 -0.28
N ALA A 348 12.04 8.82 -1.14
CA ALA A 348 10.99 8.25 -1.98
C ALA A 348 10.83 9.04 -3.29
N PHE A 349 10.19 8.39 -4.26
CA PHE A 349 9.81 9.05 -5.50
C PHE A 349 8.51 9.83 -5.33
N ILE A 350 8.49 11.04 -5.88
CA ILE A 350 7.31 11.91 -5.99
C ILE A 350 7.10 12.31 -7.45
N PRO A 351 5.87 12.71 -7.85
CA PRO A 351 5.63 13.24 -9.19
C PRO A 351 6.43 14.52 -9.45
N ASP A 352 6.91 14.68 -10.68
CA ASP A 352 7.62 15.89 -11.11
C ASP A 352 6.72 16.73 -12.03
N LYS A 353 6.89 16.64 -13.35
CA LYS A 353 6.10 17.41 -14.31
C LYS A 353 5.00 16.57 -14.90
N SER A 354 3.77 17.03 -14.75
CA SER A 354 2.61 16.42 -15.35
C SER A 354 2.59 16.59 -16.87
N LYS A 355 2.23 15.54 -17.59
CA LYS A 355 1.98 15.58 -19.04
C LYS A 355 0.52 15.84 -19.40
N GLN A 356 -0.37 15.57 -18.45
CA GLN A 356 -1.79 15.73 -18.62
C GLN A 356 -2.34 16.77 -17.62
N ASN A 357 -3.63 17.08 -17.71
CA ASN A 357 -4.27 18.05 -16.83
C ASN A 357 -4.52 17.42 -15.45
N GLU A 358 -3.43 17.25 -14.69
CA GLU A 358 -3.47 16.69 -13.36
C GLU A 358 -2.59 17.46 -12.38
N LYS A 359 -2.94 17.40 -11.11
CA LYS A 359 -2.08 17.81 -9.99
C LYS A 359 -2.10 16.75 -8.90
N THR A 360 -0.93 16.34 -8.44
CA THR A 360 -0.77 15.48 -7.27
C THR A 360 -0.53 16.33 -6.02
N ILE A 361 -1.25 16.05 -4.94
CA ILE A 361 -1.24 16.84 -3.70
C ILE A 361 -1.18 15.96 -2.44
N GLY A 362 -0.87 16.59 -1.31
CA GLY A 362 -0.79 15.92 -0.01
C GLY A 362 0.33 14.90 0.07
N ALA A 363 0.14 13.83 0.81
CA ALA A 363 1.17 12.82 1.03
C ALA A 363 1.61 12.09 -0.25
N ALA A 364 0.78 12.05 -1.29
CA ALA A 364 1.16 11.54 -2.61
C ALA A 364 2.20 12.41 -3.31
N ASN A 365 2.35 13.67 -2.89
CA ASN A 365 3.37 14.61 -3.34
C ASN A 365 4.44 14.90 -2.26
N GLY A 366 4.52 14.07 -1.22
CA GLY A 366 5.54 14.17 -0.18
C GLY A 366 5.23 15.15 0.97
N SER A 367 4.03 15.73 1.03
CA SER A 367 3.60 16.58 2.16
C SER A 367 2.93 15.73 3.22
N PHE A 368 3.57 15.58 4.38
CA PHE A 368 3.09 14.70 5.45
C PHE A 368 2.47 15.45 6.63
N THR A 369 2.62 16.77 6.73
CA THR A 369 1.94 17.55 7.76
C THR A 369 0.48 17.80 7.37
N LEU A 370 -0.42 17.74 8.33
CA LEU A 370 -1.85 17.92 8.08
C LEU A 370 -2.16 19.35 7.60
N GLN A 371 -1.48 20.36 8.18
CA GLN A 371 -1.64 21.75 7.77
C GLN A 371 -1.32 21.94 6.29
N GLU A 372 -0.12 21.53 5.84
CA GLU A 372 0.29 21.64 4.42
C GLU A 372 -0.65 20.85 3.49
N THR A 373 -1.10 19.70 3.97
CA THR A 373 -1.99 18.81 3.21
C THR A 373 -3.35 19.46 2.96
N ILE A 374 -3.95 20.08 3.97
CA ILE A 374 -5.22 20.80 3.87
C ILE A 374 -5.06 22.08 3.04
N GLU A 375 -4.02 22.87 3.28
CA GLU A 375 -3.74 24.10 2.52
C GLU A 375 -3.56 23.81 1.02
N SER A 376 -2.75 22.82 0.69
CA SER A 376 -2.55 22.40 -0.71
C SER A 376 -3.86 21.94 -1.36
N GLY A 377 -4.73 21.28 -0.57
CA GLY A 377 -6.05 20.86 -1.02
C GLY A 377 -6.94 22.04 -1.40
N PHE A 378 -7.17 22.96 -0.47
CA PHE A 378 -7.97 24.16 -0.73
C PHE A 378 -7.42 25.00 -1.88
N LYS A 379 -6.12 25.26 -1.89
CA LYS A 379 -5.45 26.03 -2.95
C LYS A 379 -5.63 25.40 -4.31
N THR A 380 -5.31 24.10 -4.44
CA THR A 380 -5.38 23.41 -5.73
C THR A 380 -6.82 23.25 -6.21
N GLY A 381 -7.75 22.92 -5.30
CA GLY A 381 -9.18 22.82 -5.63
C GLY A 381 -9.74 24.14 -6.14
N SER A 382 -9.42 25.27 -5.47
CA SER A 382 -9.83 26.62 -5.93
C SER A 382 -9.18 26.98 -7.25
N GLU A 383 -7.88 26.77 -7.41
CA GLU A 383 -7.13 27.13 -8.64
C GLU A 383 -7.69 26.41 -9.86
N LEU A 384 -7.86 25.08 -9.80
CA LEU A 384 -8.31 24.31 -10.97
C LEU A 384 -9.79 24.57 -11.29
N SER A 385 -10.63 24.71 -10.27
CA SER A 385 -12.04 25.01 -10.51
C SER A 385 -12.26 26.41 -11.05
N SER A 386 -11.50 27.41 -10.60
CA SER A 386 -11.60 28.79 -11.11
C SER A 386 -11.28 28.88 -12.60
N LYS A 387 -10.31 28.10 -13.09
CA LYS A 387 -10.00 28.00 -14.52
C LYS A 387 -11.15 27.46 -15.38
N ILE A 388 -12.06 26.69 -14.78
CA ILE A 388 -13.17 26.01 -15.47
C ILE A 388 -14.46 26.81 -15.39
N THR A 389 -14.69 27.48 -14.24
CA THR A 389 -16.00 28.06 -13.91
C THR A 389 -15.98 29.61 -13.93
N ASP A 390 -14.82 30.22 -14.09
CA ASP A 390 -14.59 31.68 -13.96
C ASP A 390 -15.06 32.26 -12.61
N LYS A 391 -15.20 31.39 -11.59
CA LYS A 391 -15.58 31.76 -10.21
C LYS A 391 -14.41 31.50 -9.27
N ASN A 392 -14.19 32.44 -8.36
CA ASN A 392 -13.16 32.31 -7.33
C ASN A 392 -13.75 32.72 -5.97
N ASN A 393 -14.31 31.75 -5.27
CA ASN A 393 -14.76 31.97 -3.89
C ASN A 393 -13.57 31.82 -2.94
N GLU A 394 -13.38 32.79 -2.07
CA GLU A 394 -12.40 32.68 -1.00
C GLU A 394 -12.80 31.55 -0.04
N ASN A 395 -11.94 30.58 0.12
CA ASN A 395 -12.09 29.53 1.11
C ASN A 395 -11.23 29.85 2.33
N LYS A 396 -11.86 29.94 3.50
CA LYS A 396 -11.11 30.05 4.75
C LYS A 396 -10.40 28.72 5.01
N ILE A 397 -9.07 28.77 5.08
CA ILE A 397 -8.27 27.60 5.46
C ILE A 397 -8.44 27.37 6.96
N PRO A 398 -8.81 26.17 7.41
CA PRO A 398 -9.00 25.89 8.82
C PRO A 398 -7.67 25.86 9.58
N THR A 399 -7.74 26.14 10.88
CA THR A 399 -6.59 26.04 11.78
C THR A 399 -6.40 24.58 12.20
N VAL A 400 -5.17 24.09 12.09
CA VAL A 400 -4.82 22.69 12.42
C VAL A 400 -3.96 22.66 13.67
N THR A 401 -4.25 21.71 14.56
CA THR A 401 -3.37 21.32 15.66
C THR A 401 -3.00 19.85 15.48
N GLU A 402 -1.72 19.60 15.30
CA GLU A 402 -1.14 18.27 15.09
C GLU A 402 0.19 18.13 15.82
N THR A 403 0.57 16.90 16.12
CA THR A 403 1.91 16.58 16.66
C THR A 403 2.95 16.77 15.57
N LYS A 404 4.03 17.46 15.89
CA LYS A 404 5.16 17.63 14.97
C LYS A 404 6.07 16.40 15.03
N TYR A 405 6.25 15.76 13.88
CA TYR A 405 7.17 14.65 13.76
C TYR A 405 8.56 15.11 13.32
N SER A 406 9.59 14.49 13.91
CA SER A 406 10.96 14.65 13.48
C SER A 406 11.23 13.88 12.18
N VAL A 407 12.38 14.15 11.57
CA VAL A 407 12.84 13.46 10.37
C VAL A 407 13.04 11.97 10.67
N HIS A 408 12.65 11.10 9.74
CA HIS A 408 12.93 9.67 9.82
C HIS A 408 14.41 9.39 9.57
N ASP A 409 14.87 8.22 10.05
CA ASP A 409 16.21 7.70 9.76
C ASP A 409 16.17 6.83 8.48
N LYS A 410 17.26 6.91 7.70
CA LYS A 410 17.45 6.11 6.48
C LYS A 410 17.84 4.67 6.80
N PHE A 411 16.93 3.92 7.41
CA PHE A 411 17.17 2.55 7.81
C PHE A 411 16.12 1.61 7.18
N TRP A 412 16.58 0.69 6.32
CA TRP A 412 15.72 -0.10 5.44
C TRP A 412 15.70 -1.59 5.76
N CYS A 413 16.83 -2.12 6.26
CA CYS A 413 16.99 -3.54 6.45
C CYS A 413 17.90 -3.82 7.64
N MET A 414 17.47 -4.74 8.49
CA MET A 414 18.28 -5.21 9.61
C MET A 414 19.48 -6.02 9.11
N PRO A 415 20.66 -5.79 9.67
CA PRO A 415 21.79 -6.68 9.44
C PRO A 415 21.49 -8.07 9.99
N LEU A 416 22.23 -9.08 9.52
CA LEU A 416 22.11 -10.46 10.01
C LEU A 416 23.31 -10.83 10.88
N PRO A 417 23.11 -11.62 11.94
CA PRO A 417 24.20 -12.27 12.66
C PRO A 417 24.99 -13.20 11.72
N LYS A 418 26.32 -13.30 11.93
CA LYS A 418 27.24 -14.03 11.03
C LYS A 418 26.83 -15.48 10.72
N ASN A 419 26.14 -16.15 11.63
CA ASN A 419 25.79 -17.57 11.51
C ASN A 419 24.29 -17.82 11.29
N GLU A 420 23.50 -16.78 11.03
CA GLU A 420 22.07 -16.88 10.83
C GLU A 420 21.70 -16.32 9.45
N ASN A 421 20.87 -17.04 8.72
CA ASN A 421 20.40 -16.60 7.41
C ASN A 421 18.87 -16.81 7.27
N PRO A 422 18.05 -16.16 8.11
CA PRO A 422 16.61 -16.20 7.96
C PRO A 422 16.21 -15.50 6.65
N LYS A 423 15.09 -15.91 6.07
CA LYS A 423 14.53 -15.20 4.92
C LYS A 423 14.10 -13.80 5.34
N ARG A 424 14.46 -12.80 4.53
CA ARG A 424 14.11 -11.39 4.69
C ARG A 424 13.27 -10.99 3.48
N PHE A 425 11.95 -11.01 3.62
CA PHE A 425 11.03 -10.74 2.53
C PHE A 425 10.94 -9.25 2.22
N VAL A 426 11.00 -8.93 0.94
CA VAL A 426 10.84 -7.59 0.37
C VAL A 426 9.47 -7.46 -0.28
N ASP A 427 9.02 -8.50 -0.98
CA ASP A 427 7.69 -8.60 -1.58
C ASP A 427 6.94 -9.81 -1.01
N PHE A 428 5.89 -9.55 -0.23
CA PHE A 428 5.11 -10.62 0.42
C PHE A 428 4.11 -11.29 -0.51
N GLN A 429 3.72 -10.66 -1.63
CA GLN A 429 2.76 -11.23 -2.56
C GLN A 429 3.38 -12.28 -3.48
N ASN A 430 4.66 -12.11 -3.79
CA ASN A 430 5.42 -13.00 -4.66
C ASN A 430 6.60 -13.68 -3.94
N ASP A 431 6.64 -13.63 -2.62
CA ASP A 431 7.66 -14.27 -1.77
C ASP A 431 9.11 -13.91 -2.16
N VAL A 432 9.33 -12.66 -2.62
CA VAL A 432 10.68 -12.20 -2.99
C VAL A 432 11.45 -11.76 -1.76
N ALA A 433 12.54 -12.44 -1.49
CA ALA A 433 13.46 -12.12 -0.40
C ALA A 433 14.69 -11.33 -0.91
N VAL A 434 15.44 -10.74 0.04
CA VAL A 434 16.72 -10.08 -0.26
C VAL A 434 17.68 -11.02 -0.99
N SER A 435 17.75 -12.31 -0.59
CA SER A 435 18.57 -13.33 -1.24
C SER A 435 18.23 -13.54 -2.72
N ASP A 436 17.00 -13.33 -3.12
CA ASP A 436 16.58 -13.51 -4.50
C ASP A 436 17.04 -12.33 -5.38
N ILE A 437 17.06 -11.13 -4.80
CA ILE A 437 17.66 -9.94 -5.43
C ILE A 437 19.18 -10.12 -5.56
N GLU A 438 19.86 -10.63 -4.50
CA GLU A 438 21.29 -10.94 -4.54
C GLU A 438 21.62 -11.94 -5.65
N ILE A 439 20.79 -12.98 -5.83
CA ILE A 439 20.97 -13.96 -6.92
C ILE A 439 20.79 -13.29 -8.28
N ALA A 440 19.74 -12.51 -8.47
CA ALA A 440 19.50 -11.82 -9.73
C ALA A 440 20.68 -10.94 -10.15
N LEU A 441 21.22 -10.15 -9.22
CA LEU A 441 22.37 -9.29 -9.46
C LEU A 441 23.64 -10.10 -9.76
N ARG A 442 23.89 -11.19 -9.03
CA ARG A 442 25.02 -12.09 -9.26
C ARG A 442 24.95 -12.76 -10.63
N GLU A 443 23.74 -13.06 -11.15
CA GLU A 443 23.54 -13.60 -12.49
C GLU A 443 23.61 -12.53 -13.59
N GLY A 444 23.85 -11.27 -13.24
CA GLY A 444 24.11 -10.19 -14.20
C GLY A 444 22.90 -9.31 -14.54
N TYR A 445 21.75 -9.49 -13.90
CA TYR A 445 20.57 -8.66 -14.10
C TYR A 445 20.70 -7.34 -13.30
N ARG A 446 21.33 -6.33 -13.88
CA ARG A 446 21.64 -5.07 -13.19
C ARG A 446 20.55 -4.00 -13.31
N SER A 447 19.73 -4.04 -14.37
CA SER A 447 18.58 -3.15 -14.49
C SER A 447 17.46 -3.60 -13.56
N ILE A 448 16.87 -2.66 -12.82
CA ILE A 448 15.74 -2.99 -11.91
C ILE A 448 14.57 -3.65 -12.65
N GLU A 449 14.31 -3.29 -13.90
CA GLU A 449 13.27 -3.94 -14.71
C GLU A 449 13.61 -5.39 -15.04
N HIS A 450 14.89 -5.76 -15.14
CA HIS A 450 15.31 -7.16 -15.32
C HIS A 450 15.28 -7.91 -13.98
N VAL A 451 15.75 -7.30 -12.89
CA VAL A 451 15.62 -7.86 -11.53
C VAL A 451 14.17 -8.15 -11.22
N LYS A 452 13.26 -7.20 -11.51
CA LYS A 452 11.82 -7.36 -11.37
C LYS A 452 11.30 -8.61 -12.11
N ARG A 453 11.67 -8.79 -13.38
CA ARG A 453 11.21 -9.94 -14.18
C ARG A 453 11.81 -11.27 -13.73
N TYR A 454 13.04 -11.26 -13.26
CA TYR A 454 13.71 -12.46 -12.79
C TYR A 454 13.16 -12.94 -11.45
N THR A 455 12.91 -12.02 -10.51
CA THR A 455 12.46 -12.31 -9.14
C THR A 455 10.95 -12.24 -8.96
N THR A 456 10.20 -11.65 -9.91
CA THR A 456 8.80 -11.25 -9.80
C THR A 456 8.53 -10.09 -8.83
N LEU A 457 9.56 -9.39 -8.37
CA LEU A 457 9.46 -8.23 -7.47
C LEU A 457 8.48 -7.19 -8.03
N GLY A 458 7.45 -6.83 -7.26
CA GLY A 458 6.48 -5.82 -7.64
C GLY A 458 5.63 -6.16 -8.87
N MET A 459 5.51 -7.45 -9.23
CA MET A 459 4.68 -7.92 -10.34
C MET A 459 3.29 -8.40 -9.90
N ALA A 460 3.02 -8.42 -8.61
CA ALA A 460 1.74 -8.83 -8.07
C ALA A 460 0.65 -7.76 -8.27
N THR A 461 -0.54 -8.04 -7.76
CA THR A 461 -1.75 -7.21 -7.99
C THR A 461 -1.64 -5.78 -7.46
N ASP A 462 -0.78 -5.51 -6.49
CA ASP A 462 -0.52 -4.17 -5.96
C ASP A 462 0.54 -3.39 -6.76
N GLN A 463 1.17 -4.02 -7.74
CA GLN A 463 2.25 -3.46 -8.55
C GLN A 463 3.39 -2.87 -7.71
N GLY A 464 3.70 -3.55 -6.60
CA GLY A 464 4.81 -3.19 -5.73
C GLY A 464 4.60 -1.95 -4.86
N ARG A 465 3.38 -1.62 -4.49
CA ARG A 465 3.07 -0.46 -3.63
C ARG A 465 3.83 -0.50 -2.30
N THR A 466 4.01 -1.69 -1.73
CA THR A 466 4.74 -1.89 -0.47
C THR A 466 6.17 -2.39 -0.66
N SER A 467 6.53 -2.91 -1.84
CA SER A 467 7.78 -3.63 -2.07
C SER A 467 8.77 -2.92 -2.99
N ASN A 468 8.31 -2.13 -3.98
CA ASN A 468 9.20 -1.57 -5.00
C ASN A 468 10.33 -0.71 -4.41
N LEU A 469 10.01 0.21 -3.52
CA LEU A 469 11.02 1.12 -2.97
C LEU A 469 12.02 0.37 -2.09
N ASN A 470 11.55 -0.60 -1.29
CA ASN A 470 12.42 -1.47 -0.51
C ASN A 470 13.33 -2.30 -1.43
N GLY A 471 12.78 -2.83 -2.52
CA GLY A 471 13.56 -3.57 -3.52
C GLY A 471 14.65 -2.72 -4.19
N LEU A 472 14.30 -1.48 -4.58
CA LEU A 472 15.25 -0.50 -5.13
C LEU A 472 16.38 -0.21 -4.14
N GLN A 473 16.06 -0.04 -2.86
CA GLN A 473 17.07 0.19 -1.83
C GLN A 473 17.96 -1.03 -1.62
N MET A 474 17.43 -2.27 -1.72
CA MET A 474 18.26 -3.47 -1.65
C MET A 474 19.24 -3.53 -2.83
N VAL A 475 18.77 -3.25 -4.05
CA VAL A 475 19.65 -3.17 -5.24
C VAL A 475 20.70 -2.07 -5.06
N SER A 476 20.30 -0.89 -4.60
CA SER A 476 21.18 0.26 -4.29
C SER A 476 22.31 -0.15 -3.33
N ASN A 477 21.96 -0.79 -2.22
CA ASN A 477 22.93 -1.22 -1.21
C ASN A 477 23.92 -2.29 -1.74
N ILE A 478 23.43 -3.25 -2.54
CA ILE A 478 24.27 -4.33 -3.08
C ILE A 478 25.20 -3.81 -4.19
N GLU A 479 24.72 -2.93 -5.04
CA GLU A 479 25.48 -2.36 -6.16
C GLU A 479 26.32 -1.12 -5.75
N ASN A 480 26.22 -0.66 -4.50
CA ASN A 480 26.85 0.59 -4.00
C ASN A 480 26.48 1.82 -4.88
N LYS A 481 25.20 1.92 -5.25
CA LYS A 481 24.62 3.03 -6.00
C LYS A 481 23.62 3.79 -5.14
N ILE A 482 23.26 5.00 -5.54
CA ILE A 482 22.10 5.69 -4.96
C ILE A 482 20.82 5.25 -5.65
N VAL A 483 19.68 5.31 -4.97
CA VAL A 483 18.36 4.87 -5.50
C VAL A 483 18.00 5.55 -6.83
N PRO A 484 18.26 6.86 -7.05
CA PRO A 484 18.04 7.49 -8.34
C PRO A 484 18.80 6.86 -9.52
N GLU A 485 19.99 6.33 -9.29
CA GLU A 485 20.80 5.65 -10.33
C GLU A 485 20.26 4.25 -10.64
N VAL A 486 19.66 3.59 -9.67
CA VAL A 486 18.96 2.30 -9.88
C VAL A 486 17.70 2.54 -10.73
N GLY A 487 17.07 3.70 -10.58
CA GLY A 487 15.86 4.09 -11.29
C GLY A 487 14.59 3.62 -10.58
N HIS A 488 13.51 3.53 -11.31
CA HIS A 488 12.22 3.04 -10.81
C HIS A 488 11.55 2.11 -11.82
N THR A 489 10.62 1.29 -11.35
CA THR A 489 9.83 0.40 -12.20
C THR A 489 8.58 1.08 -12.73
N THR A 490 8.10 0.66 -13.90
CA THR A 490 6.84 1.15 -14.47
C THR A 490 5.64 0.54 -13.74
N PHE A 491 4.71 1.38 -13.33
CA PHE A 491 3.46 0.98 -12.71
C PHE A 491 2.37 0.76 -13.77
N ARG A 492 1.92 -0.48 -13.94
CA ARG A 492 0.91 -0.84 -14.93
C ARG A 492 -0.47 -0.91 -14.30
N PRO A 493 -1.53 -0.48 -15.01
CA PRO A 493 -2.89 -0.75 -14.58
C PRO A 493 -3.26 -2.24 -14.81
N PRO A 494 -4.08 -2.86 -13.95
CA PRO A 494 -4.51 -2.36 -12.65
C PRO A 494 -3.42 -2.56 -11.57
N PHE A 495 -3.44 -1.74 -10.52
CA PHE A 495 -2.61 -1.92 -9.33
C PHE A 495 -3.44 -2.36 -8.09
N THR A 496 -4.57 -2.97 -8.34
CA THR A 496 -5.52 -3.49 -7.35
C THR A 496 -6.23 -4.71 -7.93
N PRO A 497 -6.66 -5.68 -7.10
CA PRO A 497 -7.41 -6.82 -7.58
C PRO A 497 -8.74 -6.41 -8.20
N ILE A 498 -8.94 -6.73 -9.46
CA ILE A 498 -10.19 -6.51 -10.20
C ILE A 498 -10.66 -7.86 -10.74
N THR A 499 -11.97 -8.13 -10.65
CA THR A 499 -12.52 -9.36 -11.24
C THR A 499 -12.52 -9.27 -12.76
N ILE A 500 -12.29 -10.39 -13.43
CA ILE A 500 -12.38 -10.49 -14.90
C ILE A 500 -13.77 -10.05 -15.37
N GLY A 501 -14.83 -10.41 -14.63
CA GLY A 501 -16.20 -9.99 -14.93
C GLY A 501 -16.37 -8.47 -14.95
N THR A 502 -15.69 -7.72 -14.08
CA THR A 502 -15.72 -6.26 -14.11
C THR A 502 -15.10 -5.69 -15.39
N ILE A 503 -14.01 -6.29 -15.87
CA ILE A 503 -13.34 -5.85 -17.10
C ILE A 503 -14.16 -6.20 -18.34
N VAL A 504 -14.76 -7.40 -18.38
CA VAL A 504 -15.60 -7.86 -19.50
C VAL A 504 -16.94 -7.10 -19.53
N GLY A 505 -17.48 -6.77 -18.36
CA GLY A 505 -18.74 -6.04 -18.24
C GLY A 505 -19.96 -6.94 -18.30
N ARG A 506 -21.01 -6.48 -19.02
CA ARG A 506 -22.26 -7.22 -19.16
C ARG A 506 -22.00 -8.55 -19.86
N GLU A 507 -22.68 -9.60 -19.39
CA GLU A 507 -22.63 -10.90 -20.02
C GLU A 507 -22.89 -10.80 -21.54
N VAL A 508 -21.96 -11.27 -22.33
CA VAL A 508 -22.09 -11.43 -23.78
C VAL A 508 -22.22 -12.93 -24.06
N GLY A 509 -23.28 -13.35 -24.69
CA GLY A 509 -23.43 -14.72 -25.14
C GLY A 509 -22.41 -15.07 -26.23
N ILE A 510 -22.20 -16.37 -26.45
CA ILE A 510 -21.26 -16.89 -27.45
C ILE A 510 -21.46 -16.24 -28.83
N CYS A 511 -22.70 -15.97 -29.23
CA CYS A 511 -23.01 -15.32 -30.49
C CYS A 511 -22.44 -13.89 -30.61
N LEU A 512 -22.35 -13.14 -29.52
CA LEU A 512 -21.80 -11.79 -29.53
C LEU A 512 -20.26 -11.78 -29.56
N LEU A 513 -19.61 -12.85 -29.09
CA LEU A 513 -18.16 -13.01 -29.25
C LEU A 513 -17.76 -13.18 -30.71
N TYR A 514 -18.62 -13.81 -31.53
CA TYR A 514 -18.39 -13.99 -32.96
C TYR A 514 -18.84 -12.81 -33.82
N THR A 515 -19.74 -11.98 -33.30
CA THR A 515 -20.27 -10.82 -34.02
C THR A 515 -19.66 -9.50 -33.56
N SER A 516 -18.75 -9.53 -32.60
CA SER A 516 -17.93 -8.37 -32.28
C SER A 516 -17.12 -8.01 -33.51
N PRO A 517 -17.21 -6.78 -34.03
CA PRO A 517 -16.39 -6.38 -35.17
C PRO A 517 -14.93 -6.61 -34.84
N SER A 518 -14.24 -7.23 -35.75
CA SER A 518 -12.79 -7.37 -35.67
C SER A 518 -12.19 -5.97 -35.51
N PRO A 519 -11.11 -5.79 -34.74
CA PRO A 519 -10.40 -4.51 -34.72
C PRO A 519 -9.90 -4.05 -36.11
N ARG A 520 -10.14 -4.85 -37.14
CA ARG A 520 -9.81 -4.57 -38.53
C ARG A 520 -11.01 -4.16 -39.38
N ASP A 521 -12.21 -4.27 -38.85
CA ASP A 521 -13.44 -3.78 -39.44
C ASP A 521 -13.89 -2.50 -38.72
#